data_f033c0f53d5e9978a2f61b34cee42bf8
#
_entry.id   f033c0f53d5e9978a2f61b34cee42bf8
#
_cell.length_a   1.000
_cell.length_b   1.000
_cell.length_c   1.000
_cell.angle_alpha   90.00
_cell.angle_beta   90.00
_cell.angle_gamma   90.00
#
_symmetry.space_group_name_H-M   'P 1'
#
loop_
_entity.id
_entity.type
_entity.pdbx_description
1 polymer ?
#
loop_
_entity_poly.entity_id
_entity_poly.type
_entity_poly.pdbx_seq_one_letter_code
_entity_poly.pdbx_strand_id
1 'polypeptide(L)'
;MAKHALLSASSSHRWLNCSPSARLEQEFDNTESTAAAEGTAAHALCEHKLKKSLKRRSQKPVSEYDCDEMDAYTDDYVEFVMEAIEETKQSCADPLVLIEQRLDFSCYVPEGFGTGDCVIVADGLLHIIDFKYGQGVLVEAEENPQMMLYALGALRLFD
;
A
#
# COMPACT_ATOMS: atom_id res chain seq x y z
N MET A 1 18.19 -3.70 3.47
CA MET A 1 17.41 -3.37 2.27
C MET A 1 16.21 -4.31 2.21
N ALA A 2 14.99 -3.79 2.15
CA ALA A 2 13.82 -4.62 1.94
C ALA A 2 13.96 -5.29 0.57
N LYS A 3 13.86 -6.61 0.53
CA LYS A 3 13.96 -7.36 -0.73
C LYS A 3 12.64 -7.17 -1.45
N HIS A 4 12.65 -6.49 -2.59
CA HIS A 4 11.48 -6.41 -3.46
C HIS A 4 11.18 -7.78 -4.05
N ALA A 5 9.90 -8.14 -4.14
CA ALA A 5 9.49 -9.34 -4.85
C ALA A 5 9.77 -9.17 -6.34
N LEU A 6 10.26 -10.21 -7.00
CA LEU A 6 10.41 -10.23 -8.47
C LEU A 6 9.06 -9.97 -9.15
N LEU A 7 8.02 -10.62 -8.65
CA LEU A 7 6.65 -10.44 -9.08
C LEU A 7 5.87 -9.69 -7.99
N SER A 8 6.21 -8.41 -7.79
CA SER A 8 5.56 -7.57 -6.79
C SER A 8 4.13 -7.21 -7.21
N ALA A 9 3.27 -6.95 -6.23
CA ALA A 9 1.91 -6.49 -6.51
C ALA A 9 1.90 -5.14 -7.25
N SER A 10 2.76 -4.20 -6.88
CA SER A 10 2.84 -2.88 -7.51
C SER A 10 3.29 -2.92 -8.97
N SER A 11 4.03 -3.95 -9.40
CA SER A 11 4.43 -4.14 -10.80
C SER A 11 3.51 -5.10 -11.57
N SER A 12 2.43 -5.57 -10.95
CA SER A 12 1.56 -6.63 -11.49
C SER A 12 0.96 -6.30 -12.85
N HIS A 13 0.53 -5.06 -13.05
CA HIS A 13 0.03 -4.61 -14.34
C HIS A 13 1.04 -4.89 -15.48
N ARG A 14 2.33 -4.75 -15.21
CA ARG A 14 3.39 -4.95 -16.20
C ARG A 14 3.65 -6.43 -16.46
N TRP A 15 3.94 -7.22 -15.44
CA TRP A 15 4.27 -8.64 -15.62
C TRP A 15 3.08 -9.51 -16.01
N LEU A 16 1.84 -9.12 -15.71
CA LEU A 16 0.64 -9.78 -16.22
C LEU A 16 0.48 -9.59 -17.73
N ASN A 17 0.82 -8.42 -18.25
CA ASN A 17 0.71 -8.13 -19.67
C ASN A 17 1.99 -8.52 -20.47
N CYS A 18 3.13 -8.60 -19.81
CA CYS A 18 4.41 -8.97 -20.41
C CYS A 18 5.22 -9.83 -19.43
N SER A 19 5.01 -11.13 -19.46
CA SER A 19 5.66 -12.07 -18.53
C SER A 19 7.20 -11.98 -18.50
N PRO A 20 7.93 -11.70 -19.60
CA PRO A 20 9.37 -11.53 -19.56
C PRO A 20 9.84 -10.24 -18.86
N SER A 21 8.97 -9.25 -18.68
CA SER A 21 9.37 -7.93 -18.14
C SER A 21 10.03 -8.00 -16.79
N ALA A 22 9.54 -8.87 -15.90
CA ALA A 22 10.09 -9.01 -14.56
C ALA A 22 11.56 -9.50 -14.55
N ARG A 23 11.94 -10.36 -15.49
CA ARG A 23 13.34 -10.81 -15.65
C ARG A 23 14.18 -9.77 -16.35
N LEU A 24 13.63 -9.13 -17.36
CA LEU A 24 14.33 -8.08 -18.09
C LEU A 24 14.69 -6.89 -17.18
N GLU A 25 13.80 -6.52 -16.29
CA GLU A 25 14.05 -5.45 -15.32
C GLU A 25 15.23 -5.72 -14.39
N GLN A 26 15.54 -6.98 -14.10
CA GLN A 26 16.70 -7.34 -13.28
C GLN A 26 18.05 -7.06 -13.97
N GLU A 27 18.04 -6.89 -15.29
CA GLU A 27 19.25 -6.59 -16.08
C GLU A 27 19.59 -5.08 -16.08
N PHE A 28 18.67 -4.24 -15.57
CA PHE A 28 18.89 -2.81 -15.48
C PHE A 28 19.17 -2.38 -14.04
N ASP A 29 20.03 -1.37 -13.91
CA ASP A 29 20.28 -0.73 -12.62
C ASP A 29 18.97 -0.10 -12.12
N ASN A 30 18.62 -0.39 -10.87
CA ASN A 30 17.45 0.20 -10.24
C ASN A 30 17.76 1.66 -9.86
N THR A 31 17.51 2.58 -10.79
CA THR A 31 17.61 4.01 -10.54
C THR A 31 16.25 4.51 -10.02
N GLU A 32 16.22 4.90 -8.76
CA GLU A 32 15.04 5.54 -8.20
C GLU A 32 14.80 6.89 -8.87
N SER A 33 13.62 7.08 -9.47
CA SER A 33 13.24 8.38 -10.02
C SER A 33 12.84 9.35 -8.90
N THR A 34 12.95 10.65 -9.16
CA THR A 34 12.49 11.69 -8.21
C THR A 34 11.04 11.46 -7.79
N ALA A 35 10.17 11.10 -8.75
CA ALA A 35 8.77 10.79 -8.46
C ALA A 35 8.60 9.55 -7.54
N ALA A 36 9.46 8.54 -7.68
CA ALA A 36 9.43 7.38 -6.78
C ALA A 36 9.92 7.74 -5.37
N ALA A 37 10.95 8.57 -5.26
CA ALA A 37 11.44 9.06 -3.97
C ALA A 37 10.42 9.95 -3.25
N GLU A 38 9.74 10.82 -4.01
CA GLU A 38 8.64 11.65 -3.51
C GLU A 38 7.45 10.80 -3.04
N GLY A 39 7.06 9.79 -3.82
CA GLY A 39 6.05 8.83 -3.42
C GLY A 39 6.41 8.09 -2.13
N THR A 40 7.65 7.65 -1.99
CA THR A 40 8.16 7.00 -0.77
C THR A 40 8.06 7.93 0.44
N ALA A 41 8.39 9.21 0.28
CA ALA A 41 8.25 10.21 1.35
C ALA A 41 6.79 10.42 1.76
N ALA A 42 5.88 10.48 0.78
CA ALA A 42 4.45 10.63 1.03
C ALA A 42 3.86 9.42 1.78
N HIS A 43 4.21 8.19 1.41
CA HIS A 43 3.80 6.97 2.14
C HIS A 43 4.32 6.97 3.58
N ALA A 44 5.58 7.35 3.81
CA ALA A 44 6.14 7.45 5.16
C ALA A 44 5.40 8.49 6.02
N LEU A 45 4.95 9.59 5.42
CA LEU A 45 4.16 10.62 6.10
C LEU A 45 2.74 10.12 6.40
N CYS A 46 2.08 9.41 5.47
CA CYS A 46 0.79 8.75 5.68
C CYS A 46 0.84 7.76 6.84
N GLU A 47 1.84 6.87 6.83
CA GLU A 47 2.07 5.90 7.91
C GLU A 47 2.20 6.59 9.27
N HIS A 48 3.01 7.65 9.33
CA HIS A 48 3.20 8.43 10.55
C HIS A 48 1.89 9.03 11.04
N LYS A 49 1.17 9.76 10.18
CA LYS A 49 -0.09 10.44 10.53
C LYS A 49 -1.17 9.45 10.95
N LEU A 50 -1.34 8.35 10.20
CA LEU A 50 -2.32 7.31 10.54
C LEU A 50 -2.01 6.63 11.89
N LYS A 51 -0.73 6.31 12.15
CA LYS A 51 -0.32 5.81 13.46
C LYS A 51 -0.64 6.78 14.58
N LYS A 52 -0.43 8.09 14.37
CA LYS A 52 -0.77 9.12 15.36
C LYS A 52 -2.27 9.20 15.62
N SER A 53 -3.10 9.17 14.58
CA SER A 53 -4.57 9.18 14.69
C SER A 53 -5.07 7.97 15.47
N LEU A 54 -4.42 6.81 15.31
CA LEU A 54 -4.71 5.59 16.05
C LEU A 54 -4.01 5.51 17.43
N LYS A 55 -3.43 6.63 17.91
CA LYS A 55 -2.71 6.72 19.20
C LYS A 55 -1.54 5.74 19.31
N ARG A 56 -0.96 5.34 18.18
CA ARG A 56 0.24 4.49 18.13
C ARG A 56 1.49 5.35 18.12
N ARG A 57 2.61 4.80 18.63
CA ARG A 57 3.91 5.48 18.59
C ARG A 57 4.41 5.57 17.16
N SER A 58 4.83 6.76 16.75
CA SER A 58 5.49 6.99 15.48
C SER A 58 6.37 8.24 15.58
N GLN A 59 7.50 8.22 14.90
CA GLN A 59 8.38 9.38 14.74
C GLN A 59 8.08 10.03 13.38
N LYS A 60 7.90 11.35 13.35
CA LYS A 60 7.66 12.06 12.09
C LYS A 60 8.87 11.87 11.16
N PRO A 61 8.66 11.36 9.94
CA PRO A 61 9.73 11.32 8.95
C PRO A 61 10.13 12.75 8.57
N VAL A 62 11.34 12.90 8.08
CA VAL A 62 11.85 14.17 7.53
C VAL A 62 12.32 13.89 6.12
N SER A 63 11.80 14.65 5.17
CA SER A 63 12.13 14.49 3.76
C SER A 63 12.36 15.85 3.10
N GLU A 64 13.21 15.89 2.10
CA GLU A 64 13.38 17.07 1.24
C GLU A 64 12.15 17.36 0.37
N TYR A 65 11.23 16.37 0.25
CA TYR A 65 9.98 16.49 -0.50
C TYR A 65 8.82 17.01 0.35
N ASP A 66 9.03 17.26 1.64
CA ASP A 66 8.00 17.78 2.52
C ASP A 66 7.48 19.13 1.99
N CYS A 67 6.18 19.21 1.72
CA CYS A 67 5.49 20.42 1.26
C CYS A 67 4.03 20.44 1.71
N ASP A 68 3.41 21.61 1.64
CA ASP A 68 2.01 21.79 2.07
C ASP A 68 1.03 20.92 1.27
N GLU A 69 1.31 20.69 -0.02
CA GLU A 69 0.49 19.84 -0.87
C GLU A 69 0.55 18.37 -0.44
N MET A 70 1.75 17.86 -0.18
CA MET A 70 1.92 16.49 0.35
C MET A 70 1.27 16.34 1.72
N ASP A 71 1.39 17.35 2.56
CA ASP A 71 0.77 17.35 3.91
C ASP A 71 -0.76 17.27 3.78
N ALA A 72 -1.38 18.04 2.88
CA ALA A 72 -2.82 18.03 2.65
C ALA A 72 -3.31 16.67 2.12
N TYR A 73 -2.69 16.12 1.07
CA TYR A 73 -3.10 14.81 0.51
C TYR A 73 -2.91 13.64 1.49
N THR A 74 -1.91 13.72 2.35
CA THR A 74 -1.72 12.71 3.39
C THR A 74 -2.73 12.87 4.54
N ASP A 75 -3.23 14.07 4.80
CA ASP A 75 -4.36 14.30 5.72
C ASP A 75 -5.65 13.72 5.16
N ASP A 76 -5.96 13.97 3.87
CA ASP A 76 -7.13 13.41 3.19
C ASP A 76 -7.13 11.87 3.22
N TYR A 77 -5.97 11.24 3.01
CA TYR A 77 -5.82 9.79 3.14
C TYR A 77 -6.16 9.30 4.55
N VAL A 78 -5.62 9.97 5.56
CA VAL A 78 -5.87 9.59 6.96
C VAL A 78 -7.34 9.76 7.33
N GLU A 79 -7.98 10.84 6.88
CA GLU A 79 -9.42 11.07 7.07
C GLU A 79 -10.23 9.94 6.46
N PHE A 80 -9.97 9.58 5.20
CA PHE A 80 -10.61 8.47 4.51
C PHE A 80 -10.46 7.13 5.27
N VAL A 81 -9.24 6.81 5.73
CA VAL A 81 -9.00 5.58 6.48
C VAL A 81 -9.74 5.58 7.81
N MET A 82 -9.77 6.72 8.51
CA MET A 82 -10.48 6.85 9.79
C MET A 82 -11.99 6.71 9.61
N GLU A 83 -12.56 7.26 8.54
CA GLU A 83 -13.98 7.06 8.18
C GLU A 83 -14.27 5.58 7.92
N ALA A 84 -13.45 4.89 7.14
CA ALA A 84 -13.62 3.46 6.87
C ALA A 84 -13.56 2.61 8.17
N ILE A 85 -12.69 2.98 9.10
CA ILE A 85 -12.63 2.34 10.42
C ILE A 85 -13.93 2.58 11.22
N GLU A 86 -14.43 3.81 11.26
CA GLU A 86 -15.67 4.14 11.98
C GLU A 86 -16.90 3.47 11.35
N GLU A 87 -16.97 3.37 10.04
CA GLU A 87 -18.01 2.59 9.34
C GLU A 87 -17.92 1.11 9.71
N THR A 88 -16.73 0.53 9.71
CA THR A 88 -16.52 -0.87 10.08
C THR A 88 -16.93 -1.14 11.53
N LYS A 89 -16.74 -0.19 12.44
CA LYS A 89 -17.16 -0.29 13.85
C LYS A 89 -18.67 -0.37 14.04
N GLN A 90 -19.47 0.01 13.06
CA GLN A 90 -20.93 -0.16 13.13
C GLN A 90 -21.34 -1.65 13.12
N SER A 91 -20.53 -2.51 12.50
CA SER A 91 -20.77 -3.96 12.40
C SER A 91 -19.82 -4.81 13.28
N CYS A 92 -18.64 -4.31 13.57
CA CYS A 92 -17.62 -4.99 14.38
C CYS A 92 -17.02 -4.01 15.40
N ALA A 93 -17.22 -4.26 16.68
CA ALA A 93 -16.83 -3.33 17.75
C ALA A 93 -15.32 -3.05 17.82
N ASP A 94 -14.49 -4.02 17.43
CA ASP A 94 -13.01 -3.93 17.50
C ASP A 94 -12.38 -4.48 16.22
N PRO A 95 -12.45 -3.74 15.09
CA PRO A 95 -11.82 -4.18 13.86
C PRO A 95 -10.29 -4.16 13.99
N LEU A 96 -9.63 -5.17 13.42
CA LEU A 96 -8.19 -5.20 13.35
C LEU A 96 -7.70 -4.23 12.26
N VAL A 97 -6.90 -3.24 12.66
CA VAL A 97 -6.30 -2.26 11.74
C VAL A 97 -4.79 -2.47 11.67
N LEU A 98 -4.31 -2.83 10.49
CA LEU A 98 -2.91 -3.07 10.20
C LEU A 98 -2.39 -1.98 9.26
N ILE A 99 -1.19 -1.47 9.54
CA ILE A 99 -0.53 -0.41 8.77
C ILE A 99 0.78 -0.99 8.25
N GLU A 100 1.11 -0.73 6.98
CA GLU A 100 2.30 -1.28 6.32
C GLU A 100 2.37 -2.81 6.45
N GLN A 101 1.23 -3.45 6.18
CA GLN A 101 1.11 -4.90 6.34
C GLN A 101 1.71 -5.63 5.16
N ARG A 102 2.70 -6.49 5.44
CA ARG A 102 3.20 -7.43 4.44
C ARG A 102 2.12 -8.46 4.10
N LEU A 103 1.80 -8.56 2.82
CA LEU A 103 0.81 -9.47 2.24
C LEU A 103 1.53 -10.45 1.33
N ASP A 104 1.52 -11.71 1.71
CA ASP A 104 2.19 -12.82 1.00
C ASP A 104 1.16 -13.57 0.17
N PHE A 105 1.27 -13.47 -1.14
CA PHE A 105 0.47 -14.20 -2.11
C PHE A 105 1.30 -15.21 -2.93
N SER A 106 2.41 -15.69 -2.36
CA SER A 106 3.36 -16.61 -3.02
C SER A 106 2.76 -17.96 -3.38
N CYS A 107 1.62 -18.34 -2.79
CA CYS A 107 0.88 -19.54 -3.17
C CYS A 107 0.20 -19.42 -4.55
N TYR A 108 -0.03 -18.19 -5.03
CA TYR A 108 -0.62 -17.92 -6.34
C TYR A 108 0.45 -17.46 -7.35
N VAL A 109 1.41 -16.69 -6.88
CA VAL A 109 2.46 -16.07 -7.71
C VAL A 109 3.82 -16.37 -7.08
N PRO A 110 4.71 -17.12 -7.74
CA PRO A 110 6.01 -17.50 -7.19
C PRO A 110 6.77 -16.32 -6.62
N GLU A 111 7.21 -16.42 -5.36
CA GLU A 111 7.90 -15.36 -4.61
C GLU A 111 7.13 -14.02 -4.52
N GLY A 112 5.81 -14.06 -4.79
CA GLY A 112 4.97 -12.87 -4.81
C GLY A 112 4.62 -12.39 -3.41
N PHE A 113 4.89 -11.13 -3.14
CA PHE A 113 4.45 -10.40 -1.94
C PHE A 113 4.40 -8.90 -2.21
N GLY A 114 3.74 -8.18 -1.32
CA GLY A 114 3.75 -6.73 -1.31
C GLY A 114 3.45 -6.21 0.09
N THR A 115 3.37 -4.90 0.22
CA THR A 115 2.99 -4.23 1.47
C THR A 115 1.77 -3.38 1.19
N GLY A 116 0.68 -3.63 1.92
CA GLY A 116 -0.52 -2.80 1.86
C GLY A 116 -0.44 -1.69 2.90
N ASP A 117 -0.73 -0.46 2.50
CA ASP A 117 -0.59 0.71 3.37
C ASP A 117 -1.54 0.64 4.57
N CYS A 118 -2.79 0.25 4.35
CA CYS A 118 -3.75 -0.02 5.41
C CYS A 118 -4.63 -1.24 5.08
N VAL A 119 -4.78 -2.13 6.06
CA VAL A 119 -5.69 -3.29 5.98
C VAL A 119 -6.59 -3.27 7.21
N ILE A 120 -7.91 -3.26 7.00
CA ILE A 120 -8.92 -3.33 8.04
C ILE A 120 -9.63 -4.67 7.93
N VAL A 121 -9.60 -5.44 8.99
CA VAL A 121 -10.20 -6.78 9.06
C VAL A 121 -11.28 -6.80 10.13
N ALA A 122 -12.46 -7.24 9.73
CA ALA A 122 -13.60 -7.48 10.61
C ALA A 122 -14.33 -8.75 10.16
N ASP A 123 -15.29 -9.24 10.96
CA ASP A 123 -16.06 -10.43 10.63
C ASP A 123 -16.76 -10.29 9.27
N GLY A 124 -16.32 -11.08 8.29
CA GLY A 124 -16.86 -11.07 6.92
C GLY A 124 -16.53 -9.84 6.09
N LEU A 125 -15.62 -8.97 6.54
CA LEU A 125 -15.24 -7.74 5.86
C LEU A 125 -13.73 -7.57 5.84
N LEU A 126 -13.20 -7.24 4.66
CA LEU A 126 -11.80 -6.92 4.45
C LEU A 126 -11.71 -5.65 3.61
N HIS A 127 -11.14 -4.58 4.18
CA HIS A 127 -10.76 -3.40 3.42
C HIS A 127 -9.25 -3.38 3.20
N ILE A 128 -8.84 -3.10 1.98
CA ILE A 128 -7.45 -2.84 1.63
C ILE A 128 -7.42 -1.47 0.99
N ILE A 129 -6.65 -0.57 1.59
CA ILE A 129 -6.54 0.81 1.19
C ILE A 129 -5.07 1.06 0.85
N ASP A 130 -4.83 1.57 -0.35
CA ASP A 130 -3.50 1.82 -0.89
C ASP A 130 -3.43 3.28 -1.37
N PHE A 131 -2.50 4.03 -0.84
CA PHE A 131 -2.30 5.43 -1.15
C PHE A 131 -1.50 5.59 -2.44
N LYS A 132 -1.93 6.47 -3.30
CA LYS A 132 -1.21 6.83 -4.52
C LYS A 132 -0.91 8.32 -4.53
N TYR A 133 0.36 8.66 -4.54
CA TYR A 133 0.83 10.04 -4.57
C TYR A 133 1.66 10.30 -5.82
N GLY A 134 1.47 11.47 -6.41
CA GLY A 134 2.23 11.95 -7.56
C GLY A 134 1.36 12.30 -8.75
N GLN A 135 2.02 12.78 -9.81
CA GLN A 135 1.39 13.19 -11.06
C GLN A 135 1.72 12.18 -12.16
N GLY A 136 0.80 11.97 -13.08
CA GLY A 136 1.07 11.31 -14.35
C GLY A 136 0.16 10.15 -14.69
N VAL A 137 0.29 9.00 -14.09
CA VAL A 137 -0.48 7.82 -14.49
C VAL A 137 -1.72 7.68 -13.60
N LEU A 138 -2.90 7.78 -14.20
CA LEU A 138 -4.14 7.45 -13.53
C LEU A 138 -4.13 5.96 -13.17
N VAL A 139 -4.42 5.65 -11.91
CA VAL A 139 -4.57 4.28 -11.43
C VAL A 139 -6.06 3.98 -11.28
N GLU A 140 -6.55 3.07 -12.11
CA GLU A 140 -7.93 2.62 -12.04
C GLU A 140 -8.14 1.80 -10.76
N ALA A 141 -9.25 2.03 -10.07
CA ALA A 141 -9.62 1.24 -8.89
C ALA A 141 -10.28 -0.08 -9.28
N GLU A 142 -11.08 -0.09 -10.35
CA GLU A 142 -11.77 -1.25 -10.85
C GLU A 142 -10.79 -2.24 -11.50
N GLU A 143 -10.93 -3.53 -11.19
CA GLU A 143 -10.08 -4.61 -11.70
C GLU A 143 -8.57 -4.38 -11.49
N ASN A 144 -8.21 -3.63 -10.48
CA ASN A 144 -6.81 -3.31 -10.18
C ASN A 144 -6.05 -4.56 -9.71
N PRO A 145 -5.07 -5.06 -10.48
CA PRO A 145 -4.38 -6.30 -10.14
C PRO A 145 -3.52 -6.20 -8.87
N GLN A 146 -3.00 -5.02 -8.53
CA GLN A 146 -2.28 -4.80 -7.28
C GLN A 146 -3.22 -5.04 -6.09
N MET A 147 -4.41 -4.44 -6.12
CA MET A 147 -5.40 -4.56 -5.06
C MET A 147 -5.94 -6.00 -4.96
N MET A 148 -6.14 -6.68 -6.10
CA MET A 148 -6.57 -8.08 -6.12
C MET A 148 -5.51 -9.01 -5.50
N LEU A 149 -4.23 -8.81 -5.78
CA LEU A 149 -3.14 -9.57 -5.18
C LEU A 149 -3.00 -9.30 -3.68
N TYR A 150 -3.20 -8.07 -3.25
CA TYR A 150 -3.23 -7.73 -1.84
C TYR A 150 -4.40 -8.42 -1.13
N ALA A 151 -5.58 -8.45 -1.75
CA ALA A 151 -6.74 -9.15 -1.22
C ALA A 151 -6.46 -10.65 -1.05
N LEU A 152 -5.87 -11.30 -2.05
CA LEU A 152 -5.47 -12.71 -1.96
C LEU A 152 -4.45 -12.97 -0.84
N GLY A 153 -3.47 -12.08 -0.69
CA GLY A 153 -2.48 -12.17 0.40
C GLY A 153 -3.10 -11.95 1.79
N ALA A 154 -4.06 -11.05 1.89
CA ALA A 154 -4.77 -10.78 3.15
C ALA A 154 -5.71 -11.93 3.52
N LEU A 155 -6.48 -12.47 2.58
CA LEU A 155 -7.32 -13.64 2.83
C LEU A 155 -6.52 -14.82 3.37
N ARG A 156 -5.32 -15.06 2.85
CA ARG A 156 -4.44 -16.11 3.38
C ARG A 156 -4.01 -15.92 4.82
N LEU A 157 -3.97 -14.67 5.28
CA LEU A 157 -3.55 -14.35 6.67
C LEU A 157 -4.70 -14.43 7.66
N PHE A 158 -5.94 -14.21 7.21
CA PHE A 158 -7.10 -13.97 8.07
C PHE A 158 -8.27 -14.93 7.82
N ASP A 159 -8.15 -15.84 6.84
CA ASP A 159 -9.09 -16.94 6.58
C ASP A 159 -8.54 -18.23 7.25
#